data_22c0642aded79f7ebf4e0de8bfccd754
#
_entry.id   22c0642aded79f7ebf4e0de8bfccd754
#
_cell.length_a   1.000
_cell.length_b   1.000
_cell.length_c   1.000
_cell.angle_alpha   90.00
_cell.angle_beta   90.00
_cell.angle_gamma   90.00
#
_symmetry.space_group_name_H-M   'P 1'
#
loop_
_entity.id
_entity.type
_entity.pdbx_description
1 polymer ?
#
loop_
_entity_poly.entity_id
_entity_poly.type
_entity_poly.pdbx_seq_one_letter_code
_entity_poly.pdbx_strand_id
1 'polypeptide(L)'
;MTPRHDRPSASLDIALVSEHASPLAALGGVDAGGQNVHVARLAGALADRGHRVRIYTRRDAPNLPAGVPMREGVEVRHVSAGPARPLPKDELLPHMPAFGNHLEHEWRAAPPDVVHSHFWMSGVASLQAARALGLRLAQTYHALGTVKRRHQKDADTSPPDRVAWETKVGEGCDRIIATCRDEVAELAAMGLNMDRITVVPCGVDPALFIPSGPTASRPANRALLVQVGRLVPRKGAAVSIAALPRLPDAVLLIVGGPPPAEVDRDPEVRRLKALARQAGVADRIVFTGGLPPEQMPALLRAADLVLCPADYEPFGIVPLEAMSCGTPVVATAVGGQRDTVVDPDTGRLVPPRDPAALAEAVAGLLNAPERAAACGRAGRRRVLSHYGWDRIAAATESAYRDVLAAGLAVARPPCPTVSMGAHP
;
A
#
# COMPACT_ATOMS: atom_id res chain seq x y z
N MET A 1 -41.45 -16.72 -12.66
CA MET A 1 -40.04 -16.79 -12.29
C MET A 1 -39.75 -15.58 -11.42
N THR A 2 -39.77 -15.77 -10.10
CA THR A 2 -39.42 -14.74 -9.10
C THR A 2 -37.91 -14.56 -9.07
N PRO A 3 -37.41 -13.33 -9.00
CA PRO A 3 -35.95 -13.10 -8.89
C PRO A 3 -35.43 -13.69 -7.58
N ARG A 4 -34.33 -14.43 -7.68
CA ARG A 4 -33.59 -14.87 -6.50
C ARG A 4 -33.07 -13.64 -5.77
N HIS A 5 -33.67 -13.33 -4.62
CA HIS A 5 -33.11 -12.40 -3.66
C HIS A 5 -31.72 -12.91 -3.25
N ASP A 6 -30.70 -12.06 -3.41
CA ASP A 6 -29.35 -12.28 -2.91
C ASP A 6 -29.42 -12.61 -1.40
N ARG A 7 -29.06 -13.87 -1.07
CA ARG A 7 -28.75 -14.19 0.32
C ARG A 7 -27.54 -13.37 0.71
N PRO A 8 -27.53 -12.69 1.85
CA PRO A 8 -26.32 -12.06 2.34
C PRO A 8 -25.19 -13.10 2.33
N SER A 9 -24.08 -12.78 1.68
CA SER A 9 -22.93 -13.68 1.59
C SER A 9 -22.50 -14.05 3.02
N ALA A 10 -22.31 -15.34 3.31
CA ALA A 10 -21.96 -15.81 4.66
C ALA A 10 -20.70 -15.05 5.16
N SER A 11 -20.74 -14.61 6.43
CA SER A 11 -19.60 -13.99 7.11
C SER A 11 -18.38 -14.92 7.06
N LEU A 12 -17.20 -14.37 6.83
CA LEU A 12 -15.92 -15.10 6.85
C LEU A 12 -15.13 -14.76 8.13
N ASP A 13 -14.39 -15.74 8.61
CA ASP A 13 -13.32 -15.56 9.60
C ASP A 13 -11.98 -15.40 8.84
N ILE A 14 -11.42 -14.20 8.86
CA ILE A 14 -10.27 -13.83 8.03
C ILE A 14 -9.04 -13.62 8.92
N ALA A 15 -7.95 -14.31 8.62
CA ALA A 15 -6.65 -14.08 9.23
C ALA A 15 -5.78 -13.20 8.32
N LEU A 16 -5.53 -11.94 8.69
CA LEU A 16 -4.54 -11.09 8.05
C LEU A 16 -3.21 -11.25 8.79
N VAL A 17 -2.12 -11.48 8.06
CA VAL A 17 -0.78 -11.64 8.65
C VAL A 17 0.13 -10.52 8.18
N SER A 18 0.66 -9.74 9.11
CA SER A 18 1.55 -8.60 8.83
C SER A 18 2.62 -8.52 9.92
N GLU A 19 3.70 -9.30 9.78
CA GLU A 19 4.67 -9.59 10.83
C GLU A 19 5.38 -8.34 11.39
N HIS A 20 5.71 -7.35 10.53
CA HIS A 20 6.46 -6.14 10.94
C HIS A 20 5.62 -4.85 10.89
N ALA A 21 4.53 -4.84 10.13
CA ALA A 21 3.71 -3.64 9.92
C ALA A 21 2.43 -3.73 10.77
N SER A 22 2.57 -3.51 12.08
CA SER A 22 1.44 -3.51 13.01
C SER A 22 0.41 -2.44 12.63
N PRO A 23 -0.88 -2.77 12.54
CA PRO A 23 -1.94 -1.78 12.29
C PRO A 23 -2.12 -0.78 13.43
N LEU A 24 -1.55 -1.08 14.62
CA LEU A 24 -1.57 -0.21 15.79
C LEU A 24 -0.40 0.77 15.85
N ALA A 25 0.60 0.61 14.96
CA ALA A 25 1.78 1.48 14.96
C ALA A 25 1.42 2.91 14.52
N ALA A 26 2.00 3.88 15.19
CA ALA A 26 1.89 5.29 14.79
C ALA A 26 2.50 5.49 13.40
N LEU A 27 1.77 6.20 12.53
CA LEU A 27 2.27 6.56 11.21
C LEU A 27 3.47 7.51 11.34
N GLY A 28 4.54 7.27 10.57
CA GLY A 28 5.75 8.10 10.56
C GLY A 28 6.99 7.47 11.17
N GLY A 29 6.90 6.33 11.84
CA GLY A 29 8.06 5.56 12.28
C GLY A 29 8.88 4.99 11.12
N VAL A 30 10.10 4.54 11.39
CA VAL A 30 11.06 4.03 10.38
C VAL A 30 10.45 2.94 9.49
N ASP A 31 9.65 2.05 10.06
CA ASP A 31 8.95 0.96 9.37
C ASP A 31 7.43 1.18 9.25
N ALA A 32 6.89 2.29 9.76
CA ALA A 32 5.48 2.64 9.59
C ALA A 32 5.25 3.34 8.24
N GLY A 33 4.45 2.72 7.39
CA GLY A 33 4.23 3.19 6.02
C GLY A 33 2.92 2.70 5.41
N GLY A 34 2.86 2.68 4.08
CA GLY A 34 1.66 2.31 3.34
C GLY A 34 1.07 0.95 3.71
N GLN A 35 1.88 -0.04 4.09
CA GLN A 35 1.41 -1.36 4.48
C GLN A 35 0.59 -1.33 5.78
N ASN A 36 1.05 -0.58 6.81
CA ASN A 36 0.33 -0.44 8.08
C ASN A 36 -1.07 0.15 7.84
N VAL A 37 -1.14 1.23 7.05
CA VAL A 37 -2.41 1.87 6.66
C VAL A 37 -3.29 0.91 5.89
N HIS A 38 -2.71 0.21 4.89
CA HIS A 38 -3.44 -0.74 4.05
C HIS A 38 -4.07 -1.85 4.90
N VAL A 39 -3.30 -2.53 5.75
CA VAL A 39 -3.79 -3.63 6.59
C VAL A 39 -4.87 -3.15 7.56
N ALA A 40 -4.65 -2.01 8.23
CA ALA A 40 -5.63 -1.45 9.16
C ALA A 40 -6.95 -1.08 8.48
N ARG A 41 -6.89 -0.40 7.33
CA ARG A 41 -8.07 0.06 6.60
C ARG A 41 -8.80 -1.09 5.91
N LEU A 42 -8.08 -2.03 5.31
CA LEU A 42 -8.67 -3.24 4.72
C LEU A 42 -9.40 -4.07 5.78
N ALA A 43 -8.78 -4.30 6.94
CA ALA A 43 -9.40 -5.03 8.03
C ALA A 43 -10.70 -4.37 8.49
N GLY A 44 -10.68 -3.04 8.67
CA GLY A 44 -11.86 -2.28 9.04
C GLY A 44 -12.98 -2.39 8.00
N ALA A 45 -12.64 -2.22 6.72
CA ALA A 45 -13.60 -2.29 5.63
C ALA A 45 -14.18 -3.70 5.41
N LEU A 46 -13.40 -4.75 5.67
CA LEU A 46 -13.90 -6.14 5.69
C LEU A 46 -14.85 -6.39 6.88
N ALA A 47 -14.55 -5.82 8.06
CA ALA A 47 -15.44 -5.89 9.21
C ALA A 47 -16.76 -5.14 8.96
N ASP A 48 -16.73 -3.97 8.30
CA ASP A 48 -17.93 -3.22 7.88
C ASP A 48 -18.82 -4.03 6.92
N ARG A 49 -18.26 -5.03 6.23
CA ARG A 49 -18.98 -6.00 5.39
C ARG A 49 -19.48 -7.23 6.16
N GLY A 50 -19.33 -7.25 7.50
CA GLY A 50 -19.81 -8.31 8.38
C GLY A 50 -18.84 -9.48 8.58
N HIS A 51 -17.58 -9.36 8.17
CA HIS A 51 -16.55 -10.36 8.41
C HIS A 51 -15.90 -10.19 9.78
N ARG A 52 -15.38 -11.28 10.35
CA ARG A 52 -14.51 -11.25 11.53
C ARG A 52 -13.06 -11.27 11.06
N VAL A 53 -12.26 -10.30 11.50
CA VAL A 53 -10.87 -10.15 11.07
C VAL A 53 -9.92 -10.23 12.27
N ARG A 54 -8.96 -11.16 12.21
CA ARG A 54 -7.85 -11.26 13.16
C ARG A 54 -6.56 -10.88 12.44
N ILE A 55 -5.84 -9.88 12.97
CA ILE A 55 -4.57 -9.41 12.39
C ILE A 55 -3.43 -9.93 13.25
N TYR A 56 -2.56 -10.73 12.68
CA TYR A 56 -1.39 -11.29 13.36
C TYR A 56 -0.15 -10.46 13.06
N THR A 57 0.47 -9.93 14.12
CA THR A 57 1.70 -9.14 14.04
C THR A 57 2.69 -9.57 15.12
N ARG A 58 3.99 -9.35 14.91
CA ARG A 58 5.00 -9.76 15.89
C ARG A 58 4.89 -8.91 17.17
N ARG A 59 5.06 -9.54 18.31
CA ARG A 59 5.20 -8.85 19.60
C ARG A 59 6.56 -8.13 19.63
N ASP A 60 6.55 -6.81 19.68
CA ASP A 60 7.73 -5.95 19.68
C ASP A 60 7.96 -5.20 21.00
N ALA A 61 7.14 -5.48 22.01
CA ALA A 61 7.34 -5.03 23.38
C ALA A 61 6.86 -6.09 24.38
N PRO A 62 7.55 -6.25 25.53
CA PRO A 62 7.23 -7.31 26.49
C PRO A 62 5.83 -7.18 27.11
N ASN A 63 5.35 -5.95 27.28
CA ASN A 63 4.08 -5.66 27.96
C ASN A 63 2.86 -5.67 27.04
N LEU A 64 3.01 -5.98 25.74
CA LEU A 64 1.87 -6.09 24.86
C LEU A 64 1.00 -7.30 25.23
N PRO A 65 -0.34 -7.15 25.32
CA PRO A 65 -1.24 -8.25 25.55
C PRO A 65 -1.27 -9.21 24.35
N ALA A 66 -1.73 -10.44 24.54
CA ALA A 66 -1.85 -11.41 23.47
C ALA A 66 -2.81 -10.96 22.34
N GLY A 67 -3.90 -10.30 22.72
CA GLY A 67 -4.87 -9.74 21.78
C GLY A 67 -5.33 -8.35 22.20
N VAL A 68 -5.61 -7.50 21.21
CA VAL A 68 -6.13 -6.13 21.40
C VAL A 68 -7.29 -5.91 20.45
N PRO A 69 -8.51 -5.62 20.91
CA PRO A 69 -9.58 -5.18 20.04
C PRO A 69 -9.19 -3.83 19.40
N MET A 70 -9.21 -3.76 18.08
CA MET A 70 -8.91 -2.53 17.35
C MET A 70 -10.21 -1.74 17.07
N ARG A 71 -11.25 -2.44 16.70
CA ARG A 71 -12.62 -1.97 16.52
C ARG A 71 -13.57 -3.16 16.50
N GLU A 72 -14.86 -2.93 16.43
CA GLU A 72 -15.84 -3.99 16.27
C GLU A 72 -15.50 -4.86 15.03
N GLY A 73 -15.48 -6.17 15.20
CA GLY A 73 -15.14 -7.14 14.15
C GLY A 73 -13.64 -7.28 13.85
N VAL A 74 -12.74 -6.47 14.46
CA VAL A 74 -11.29 -6.52 14.21
C VAL A 74 -10.49 -6.65 15.50
N GLU A 75 -9.67 -7.70 15.60
CA GLU A 75 -8.74 -7.95 16.69
C GLU A 75 -7.30 -8.04 16.18
N VAL A 76 -6.35 -7.43 16.89
CA VAL A 76 -4.91 -7.59 16.65
C VAL A 76 -4.35 -8.63 17.61
N ARG A 77 -3.65 -9.64 17.09
CA ARG A 77 -3.00 -10.73 17.83
C ARG A 77 -1.49 -10.55 17.80
N HIS A 78 -0.86 -10.45 18.97
CA HIS A 78 0.59 -10.30 19.08
C HIS A 78 1.27 -11.67 19.18
N VAL A 79 2.03 -12.01 18.13
CA VAL A 79 2.74 -13.28 17.98
C VAL A 79 4.13 -13.20 18.62
N SER A 80 4.42 -14.10 19.55
CA SER A 80 5.75 -14.22 20.14
C SER A 80 6.70 -14.95 19.16
N ALA A 81 7.53 -14.20 18.45
CA ALA A 81 8.53 -14.69 17.52
C ALA A 81 9.80 -13.84 17.62
N GLY A 82 10.83 -14.41 18.25
CA GLY A 82 12.05 -13.71 18.61
C GLY A 82 11.90 -12.78 19.83
N PRO A 83 12.85 -11.88 20.07
CA PRO A 83 12.85 -11.00 21.24
C PRO A 83 11.71 -9.98 21.17
N ALA A 84 11.08 -9.72 22.33
CA ALA A 84 9.99 -8.75 22.45
C ALA A 84 10.53 -7.30 22.49
N ARG A 85 11.13 -6.86 21.41
CA ARG A 85 11.63 -5.50 21.15
C ARG A 85 11.53 -5.17 19.65
N PRO A 86 11.54 -3.89 19.27
CA PRO A 86 11.68 -3.51 17.86
C PRO A 86 12.93 -4.13 17.25
N LEU A 87 12.81 -4.65 16.04
CA LEU A 87 13.91 -5.19 15.23
C LEU A 87 13.85 -4.54 13.85
N PRO A 88 15.01 -4.25 13.24
CA PRO A 88 15.09 -3.91 11.83
C PRO A 88 14.41 -4.99 10.99
N LYS A 89 13.68 -4.59 9.97
CA LYS A 89 12.91 -5.51 9.13
C LYS A 89 13.78 -6.64 8.55
N ASP A 90 15.00 -6.33 8.12
CA ASP A 90 15.91 -7.30 7.49
C ASP A 90 16.45 -8.35 8.48
N GLU A 91 16.24 -8.16 9.81
CA GLU A 91 16.58 -9.12 10.88
C GLU A 91 15.43 -10.08 11.24
N LEU A 92 14.25 -9.95 10.62
CA LEU A 92 13.05 -10.69 11.02
C LEU A 92 12.98 -12.11 10.43
N LEU A 93 13.63 -12.39 9.30
CA LEU A 93 13.56 -13.68 8.61
C LEU A 93 13.87 -14.88 9.53
N PRO A 94 14.91 -14.87 10.38
CA PRO A 94 15.21 -15.99 11.28
C PRO A 94 14.08 -16.32 12.29
N HIS A 95 13.16 -15.40 12.52
CA HIS A 95 12.04 -15.56 13.46
C HIS A 95 10.76 -16.07 12.78
N MET A 96 10.72 -16.17 11.44
CA MET A 96 9.53 -16.61 10.71
C MET A 96 9.12 -18.06 10.97
N PRO A 97 10.04 -19.03 11.20
CA PRO A 97 9.62 -20.36 11.63
C PRO A 97 8.86 -20.38 12.97
N ALA A 98 9.32 -19.61 13.96
CA ALA A 98 8.62 -19.49 15.24
C ALA A 98 7.27 -18.77 15.08
N PHE A 99 7.19 -17.77 14.20
CA PHE A 99 5.95 -17.10 13.85
C PHE A 99 4.95 -18.08 13.21
N GLY A 100 5.39 -18.88 12.24
CA GLY A 100 4.57 -19.91 11.59
C GLY A 100 4.08 -20.99 12.55
N ASN A 101 4.92 -21.46 13.48
CA ASN A 101 4.51 -22.41 14.52
C ASN A 101 3.43 -21.83 15.44
N HIS A 102 3.52 -20.56 15.80
CA HIS A 102 2.48 -19.89 16.59
C HIS A 102 1.15 -19.79 15.81
N LEU A 103 1.21 -19.41 14.53
CA LEU A 103 0.02 -19.37 13.66
C LEU A 103 -0.62 -20.76 13.56
N GLU A 104 0.18 -21.81 13.33
CA GLU A 104 -0.31 -23.18 13.24
C GLU A 104 -1.01 -23.62 14.53
N HIS A 105 -0.44 -23.28 15.69
CA HIS A 105 -1.03 -23.60 16.98
C HIS A 105 -2.41 -22.91 17.18
N GLU A 106 -2.49 -21.60 16.94
CA GLU A 106 -3.74 -20.85 17.08
C GLU A 106 -4.80 -21.30 16.05
N TRP A 107 -4.40 -21.48 14.79
CA TRP A 107 -5.33 -21.88 13.74
C TRP A 107 -5.79 -23.32 13.85
N ARG A 108 -5.03 -24.19 14.50
CA ARG A 108 -5.51 -25.55 14.85
C ARG A 108 -6.67 -25.52 15.81
N ALA A 109 -6.66 -24.59 16.76
CA ALA A 109 -7.73 -24.42 17.75
C ALA A 109 -8.93 -23.62 17.20
N ALA A 110 -8.67 -22.60 16.34
CA ALA A 110 -9.68 -21.72 15.77
C ALA A 110 -9.31 -21.35 14.32
N PRO A 111 -9.56 -22.29 13.36
CA PRO A 111 -9.17 -22.11 11.98
C PRO A 111 -9.90 -20.92 11.34
N PRO A 112 -9.20 -20.04 10.58
CA PRO A 112 -9.84 -19.06 9.72
C PRO A 112 -10.37 -19.73 8.45
N ASP A 113 -11.37 -19.12 7.82
CA ASP A 113 -11.84 -19.53 6.49
C ASP A 113 -10.78 -19.25 5.42
N VAL A 114 -10.08 -18.12 5.55
CA VAL A 114 -9.01 -17.70 4.63
C VAL A 114 -7.90 -16.96 5.36
N VAL A 115 -6.66 -17.19 4.92
CA VAL A 115 -5.46 -16.48 5.35
C VAL A 115 -5.04 -15.50 4.25
N HIS A 116 -4.72 -14.26 4.60
CA HIS A 116 -4.12 -13.30 3.69
C HIS A 116 -2.85 -12.71 4.29
N SER A 117 -1.72 -13.06 3.73
CA SER A 117 -0.41 -12.58 4.16
C SER A 117 0.00 -11.32 3.41
N HIS A 118 0.53 -10.36 4.16
CA HIS A 118 1.00 -9.07 3.67
C HIS A 118 2.50 -8.97 3.85
N PHE A 119 3.24 -8.84 2.77
CA PHE A 119 4.68 -8.90 2.66
C PHE A 119 5.22 -10.36 2.62
N TRP A 120 6.41 -10.53 2.04
CA TRP A 120 6.96 -11.85 1.75
C TRP A 120 7.27 -12.69 3.00
N MET A 121 7.77 -12.08 4.10
CA MET A 121 8.06 -12.79 5.34
C MET A 121 6.79 -13.30 6.03
N SER A 122 5.72 -12.51 6.05
CA SER A 122 4.39 -12.98 6.45
C SER A 122 3.95 -14.16 5.59
N GLY A 123 4.23 -14.09 4.27
CA GLY A 123 3.99 -15.18 3.34
C GLY A 123 4.72 -16.47 3.71
N VAL A 124 6.00 -16.37 4.06
CA VAL A 124 6.81 -17.53 4.50
C VAL A 124 6.20 -18.21 5.72
N ALA A 125 5.90 -17.44 6.76
CA ALA A 125 5.30 -17.96 8.00
C ALA A 125 3.90 -18.53 7.77
N SER A 126 3.05 -17.82 7.01
CA SER A 126 1.69 -18.23 6.72
C SER A 126 1.63 -19.48 5.85
N LEU A 127 2.52 -19.62 4.86
CA LEU A 127 2.58 -20.78 3.97
C LEU A 127 2.92 -22.06 4.75
N GLN A 128 3.82 -21.97 5.74
CA GLN A 128 4.13 -23.09 6.65
C GLN A 128 2.85 -23.55 7.39
N ALA A 129 2.18 -22.65 8.08
CA ALA A 129 1.00 -22.96 8.89
C ALA A 129 -0.22 -23.39 8.05
N ALA A 130 -0.47 -22.67 6.93
CA ALA A 130 -1.59 -22.99 6.04
C ALA A 130 -1.46 -24.38 5.41
N ARG A 131 -0.25 -24.76 4.96
CA ARG A 131 -0.01 -26.11 4.42
C ARG A 131 -0.21 -27.21 5.46
N ALA A 132 0.25 -26.99 6.70
CA ALA A 132 0.09 -27.97 7.77
C ALA A 132 -1.39 -28.23 8.14
N LEU A 133 -2.26 -27.26 7.91
CA LEU A 133 -3.67 -27.28 8.28
C LEU A 133 -4.64 -27.37 7.09
N GLY A 134 -4.14 -27.36 5.86
CA GLY A 134 -4.99 -27.37 4.65
C GLY A 134 -5.78 -26.07 4.45
N LEU A 135 -5.33 -24.95 5.00
CA LEU A 135 -5.98 -23.65 4.90
C LEU A 135 -5.65 -22.95 3.57
N ARG A 136 -6.56 -22.09 3.12
CA ARG A 136 -6.40 -21.29 1.91
C ARG A 136 -5.60 -20.04 2.19
N LEU A 137 -4.63 -19.75 1.31
CA LEU A 137 -3.69 -18.63 1.46
C LEU A 137 -3.74 -17.68 0.27
N ALA A 138 -4.05 -16.42 0.53
CA ALA A 138 -3.81 -15.30 -0.37
C ALA A 138 -2.54 -14.54 0.04
N GLN A 139 -1.83 -13.95 -0.92
CA GLN A 139 -0.60 -13.19 -0.71
C GLN A 139 -0.65 -11.81 -1.38
N THR A 140 -0.29 -10.76 -0.66
CA THR A 140 0.06 -9.43 -1.20
C THR A 140 1.49 -9.07 -0.83
N TYR A 141 2.35 -8.79 -1.84
CA TYR A 141 3.78 -8.56 -1.57
C TYR A 141 4.09 -7.15 -1.07
N HIS A 142 3.31 -6.14 -1.43
CA HIS A 142 3.54 -4.73 -1.13
C HIS A 142 4.81 -4.13 -1.72
N ALA A 143 5.86 -4.90 -1.89
CA ALA A 143 7.10 -4.53 -2.55
C ALA A 143 7.88 -5.79 -2.92
N LEU A 144 8.24 -5.95 -4.18
CA LEU A 144 9.00 -7.08 -4.68
C LEU A 144 10.51 -6.85 -4.56
N GLY A 145 11.24 -7.91 -4.23
CA GLY A 145 12.70 -7.92 -4.13
C GLY A 145 13.39 -7.63 -5.46
N THR A 146 12.85 -8.15 -6.57
CA THR A 146 13.34 -7.87 -7.93
C THR A 146 13.37 -6.38 -8.22
N VAL A 147 12.26 -5.69 -7.92
CA VAL A 147 12.12 -4.24 -8.13
C VAL A 147 13.02 -3.46 -7.17
N LYS A 148 13.05 -3.83 -5.87
CA LYS A 148 13.91 -3.17 -4.88
C LYS A 148 15.38 -3.27 -5.29
N ARG A 149 15.85 -4.45 -5.68
CA ARG A 149 17.24 -4.71 -6.12
C ARG A 149 17.58 -3.89 -7.36
N ARG A 150 16.69 -3.82 -8.35
CA ARG A 150 16.88 -3.01 -9.58
C ARG A 150 17.09 -1.53 -9.28
N HIS A 151 16.33 -0.97 -8.34
CA HIS A 151 16.35 0.46 -8.03
C HIS A 151 17.36 0.86 -6.95
N GLN A 152 17.64 0.00 -5.99
CA GLN A 152 18.55 0.31 -4.87
C GLN A 152 19.96 -0.25 -5.07
N LYS A 153 20.14 -1.26 -5.94
CA LYS A 153 21.45 -1.86 -6.24
C LYS A 153 22.21 -2.21 -4.94
N ASP A 154 23.42 -1.70 -4.76
CA ASP A 154 24.29 -1.95 -3.60
C ASP A 154 23.71 -1.40 -2.27
N ALA A 155 22.73 -0.49 -2.33
CA ALA A 155 22.02 -0.01 -1.14
C ALA A 155 20.85 -0.93 -0.72
N ASP A 156 20.59 -2.03 -1.44
CA ASP A 156 19.58 -3.01 -1.04
C ASP A 156 20.11 -3.91 0.10
N THR A 157 19.58 -3.72 1.29
CA THR A 157 19.92 -4.49 2.50
C THR A 157 19.13 -5.79 2.65
N SER A 158 18.26 -6.11 1.69
CA SER A 158 17.46 -7.34 1.74
C SER A 158 18.32 -8.60 1.70
N PRO A 159 17.91 -9.70 2.36
CA PRO A 159 18.59 -10.98 2.26
C PRO A 159 18.78 -11.40 0.79
N PRO A 160 19.93 -12.01 0.43
CA PRO A 160 20.24 -12.40 -0.96
C PRO A 160 19.19 -13.33 -1.60
N ASP A 161 18.60 -14.20 -0.80
CA ASP A 161 17.62 -15.22 -1.18
C ASP A 161 16.16 -14.72 -1.13
N ARG A 162 15.94 -13.42 -0.87
CA ARG A 162 14.60 -12.83 -0.79
C ARG A 162 13.72 -13.15 -2.01
N VAL A 163 14.27 -13.02 -3.22
CA VAL A 163 13.52 -13.30 -4.46
C VAL A 163 13.10 -14.77 -4.55
N ALA A 164 13.99 -15.70 -4.12
CA ALA A 164 13.67 -17.13 -4.08
C ALA A 164 12.55 -17.43 -3.07
N TRP A 165 12.53 -16.76 -1.91
CA TRP A 165 11.44 -16.87 -0.96
C TRP A 165 10.13 -16.27 -1.50
N GLU A 166 10.18 -15.14 -2.15
CA GLU A 166 9.00 -14.54 -2.81
C GLU A 166 8.41 -15.48 -3.86
N THR A 167 9.26 -16.09 -4.72
CA THR A 167 8.82 -17.09 -5.70
C THR A 167 8.19 -18.31 -5.02
N LYS A 168 8.83 -18.86 -4.01
CA LYS A 168 8.30 -20.02 -3.26
C LYS A 168 6.95 -19.74 -2.61
N VAL A 169 6.74 -18.53 -2.07
CA VAL A 169 5.45 -18.11 -1.51
C VAL A 169 4.41 -17.99 -2.61
N GLY A 170 4.75 -17.36 -3.75
CA GLY A 170 3.84 -17.19 -4.87
C GLY A 170 3.41 -18.51 -5.53
N GLU A 171 4.33 -19.48 -5.65
CA GLU A 171 4.01 -20.84 -6.11
C GLU A 171 3.12 -21.60 -5.12
N GLY A 172 3.32 -21.34 -3.83
CA GLY A 172 2.67 -22.08 -2.76
C GLY A 172 1.34 -21.54 -2.27
N CYS A 173 1.00 -20.28 -2.54
CA CYS A 173 -0.27 -19.69 -2.19
C CYS A 173 -1.37 -20.02 -3.23
N ASP A 174 -2.64 -19.92 -2.83
CA ASP A 174 -3.77 -20.16 -3.73
C ASP A 174 -4.06 -18.97 -4.64
N ARG A 175 -3.78 -17.74 -4.17
CA ARG A 175 -4.01 -16.49 -4.91
C ARG A 175 -2.96 -15.44 -4.55
N ILE A 176 -2.48 -14.70 -5.55
CA ILE A 176 -1.71 -13.48 -5.36
C ILE A 176 -2.65 -12.31 -5.61
N ILE A 177 -2.74 -11.40 -4.66
CA ILE A 177 -3.47 -10.13 -4.79
C ILE A 177 -2.44 -9.05 -5.05
N ALA A 178 -2.20 -8.76 -6.33
CA ALA A 178 -1.29 -7.71 -6.78
C ALA A 178 -1.96 -6.34 -6.62
N THR A 179 -1.17 -5.31 -6.36
CA THR A 179 -1.68 -3.95 -6.08
C THR A 179 -1.77 -3.08 -7.32
N CYS A 180 -1.09 -3.44 -8.41
CA CYS A 180 -1.11 -2.73 -9.68
C CYS A 180 -0.70 -3.66 -10.83
N ARG A 181 -0.93 -3.21 -12.07
CA ARG A 181 -0.56 -3.97 -13.29
C ARG A 181 0.96 -4.11 -13.46
N ASP A 182 1.73 -3.14 -13.01
CA ASP A 182 3.20 -3.21 -13.04
C ASP A 182 3.70 -4.36 -12.15
N GLU A 183 3.11 -4.55 -10.96
CA GLU A 183 3.41 -5.70 -10.09
C GLU A 183 3.05 -7.03 -10.76
N VAL A 184 1.95 -7.11 -11.52
CA VAL A 184 1.58 -8.31 -12.28
C VAL A 184 2.66 -8.66 -13.31
N ALA A 185 3.20 -7.67 -14.03
CA ALA A 185 4.28 -7.90 -14.99
C ALA A 185 5.57 -8.40 -14.31
N GLU A 186 5.90 -7.86 -13.15
CA GLU A 186 7.05 -8.33 -12.35
C GLU A 186 6.85 -9.77 -11.86
N LEU A 187 5.66 -10.12 -11.37
CA LEU A 187 5.33 -11.48 -10.93
C LEU A 187 5.38 -12.48 -12.10
N ALA A 188 4.91 -12.08 -13.28
CA ALA A 188 5.03 -12.88 -14.50
C ALA A 188 6.50 -13.11 -14.88
N ALA A 189 7.35 -12.07 -14.79
CA ALA A 189 8.78 -12.19 -15.05
C ALA A 189 9.51 -13.09 -14.02
N MET A 190 8.94 -13.26 -12.82
CA MET A 190 9.40 -14.24 -11.82
C MET A 190 8.93 -15.66 -12.11
N GLY A 191 8.15 -15.90 -13.18
CA GLY A 191 7.64 -17.22 -13.57
C GLY A 191 6.38 -17.67 -12.82
N LEU A 192 5.69 -16.79 -12.11
CA LEU A 192 4.50 -17.13 -11.36
C LEU A 192 3.26 -17.29 -12.26
N ASN A 193 2.34 -18.18 -11.87
CA ASN A 193 1.15 -18.47 -12.66
C ASN A 193 0.17 -17.28 -12.65
N MET A 194 -0.04 -16.69 -13.82
CA MET A 194 -0.90 -15.51 -14.03
C MET A 194 -2.38 -15.77 -13.70
N ASP A 195 -2.88 -17.00 -13.85
CA ASP A 195 -4.26 -17.35 -13.51
C ASP A 195 -4.56 -17.25 -12.01
N ARG A 196 -3.50 -17.22 -11.20
CA ARG A 196 -3.59 -17.06 -9.74
C ARG A 196 -3.37 -15.62 -9.30
N ILE A 197 -3.28 -14.66 -10.22
CA ILE A 197 -3.04 -13.25 -9.89
C ILE A 197 -4.31 -12.44 -10.12
N THR A 198 -4.73 -11.70 -9.11
CA THR A 198 -5.85 -10.74 -9.19
C THR A 198 -5.34 -9.37 -8.79
N VAL A 199 -5.72 -8.32 -9.53
CA VAL A 199 -5.34 -6.94 -9.16
C VAL A 199 -6.40 -6.34 -8.26
N VAL A 200 -6.00 -5.99 -7.03
CA VAL A 200 -6.79 -5.19 -6.10
C VAL A 200 -5.92 -4.04 -5.60
N PRO A 201 -6.17 -2.80 -6.02
CA PRO A 201 -5.32 -1.67 -5.68
C PRO A 201 -5.42 -1.28 -4.20
N CYS A 202 -4.54 -0.39 -3.76
CA CYS A 202 -4.72 0.29 -2.48
C CYS A 202 -5.93 1.21 -2.50
N GLY A 203 -6.54 1.35 -1.32
CA GLY A 203 -7.65 2.29 -1.10
C GLY A 203 -7.22 3.62 -0.50
N VAL A 204 -8.13 4.55 -0.53
CA VAL A 204 -8.10 5.81 0.21
C VAL A 204 -9.44 6.00 0.93
N ASP A 205 -9.44 6.76 2.01
CA ASP A 205 -10.67 7.15 2.71
C ASP A 205 -11.27 8.43 2.08
N PRO A 206 -12.29 8.32 1.23
CA PRO A 206 -12.85 9.46 0.54
C PRO A 206 -13.77 10.33 1.43
N ALA A 207 -14.02 9.92 2.68
CA ALA A 207 -14.73 10.71 3.67
C ALA A 207 -13.76 11.57 4.49
N LEU A 208 -12.52 11.10 4.68
CA LEU A 208 -11.45 11.87 5.31
C LEU A 208 -10.84 12.88 4.33
N PHE A 209 -10.47 12.40 3.14
CA PHE A 209 -9.87 13.22 2.07
C PHE A 209 -10.97 13.76 1.16
N ILE A 210 -11.55 14.90 1.54
CA ILE A 210 -12.64 15.58 0.81
C ILE A 210 -12.17 16.92 0.24
N PRO A 211 -12.76 17.41 -0.87
CA PRO A 211 -12.39 18.70 -1.47
C PRO A 211 -12.75 19.91 -0.63
N SER A 212 -13.74 19.78 0.25
CA SER A 212 -14.22 20.86 1.13
C SER A 212 -13.64 20.76 2.53
N GLY A 213 -13.60 21.88 3.24
CA GLY A 213 -13.14 21.98 4.63
C GLY A 213 -11.96 22.92 4.81
N PRO A 214 -11.34 22.94 6.01
CA PRO A 214 -10.21 23.80 6.31
C PRO A 214 -9.01 23.55 5.37
N THR A 215 -8.30 24.60 5.01
CA THR A 215 -7.04 24.54 4.26
C THR A 215 -5.88 24.97 5.15
N ALA A 216 -4.69 24.40 4.93
CA ALA A 216 -3.47 24.87 5.56
C ALA A 216 -3.09 26.27 5.04
N SER A 217 -2.24 26.96 5.80
CA SER A 217 -1.67 28.26 5.38
C SER A 217 -0.93 28.14 4.05
N ARG A 218 -1.10 29.16 3.19
CA ARG A 218 -0.46 29.21 1.87
C ARG A 218 0.49 30.41 1.79
N PRO A 219 1.60 30.31 1.02
CA PRO A 219 2.40 31.48 0.70
C PRO A 219 1.59 32.49 -0.12
N ALA A 220 1.75 33.77 0.18
CA ALA A 220 1.13 34.82 -0.62
C ALA A 220 1.80 34.90 -2.02
N ASN A 221 0.96 35.05 -3.05
CA ASN A 221 1.37 35.29 -4.44
C ASN A 221 2.33 34.25 -5.06
N ARG A 222 2.37 33.02 -4.51
CA ARG A 222 3.15 31.91 -5.07
C ARG A 222 2.33 30.62 -5.11
N ALA A 223 2.55 29.81 -6.12
CA ALA A 223 1.96 28.49 -6.18
C ALA A 223 2.55 27.56 -5.12
N LEU A 224 1.70 26.83 -4.41
CA LEU A 224 2.10 25.84 -3.41
C LEU A 224 2.18 24.46 -4.05
N LEU A 225 3.39 23.95 -4.19
CA LEU A 225 3.66 22.56 -4.57
C LEU A 225 3.88 21.73 -3.30
N VAL A 226 3.22 20.59 -3.20
CA VAL A 226 3.35 19.71 -2.03
C VAL A 226 3.88 18.36 -2.47
N GLN A 227 4.92 17.86 -1.81
CA GLN A 227 5.40 16.48 -1.94
C GLN A 227 5.32 15.79 -0.59
N VAL A 228 4.63 14.63 -0.54
CA VAL A 228 4.44 13.85 0.69
C VAL A 228 5.16 12.51 0.59
N GLY A 229 5.88 12.14 1.64
CA GLY A 229 6.47 10.81 1.74
C GLY A 229 7.70 10.74 2.62
N ARG A 230 8.18 9.52 2.85
CA ARG A 230 9.45 9.31 3.56
C ARG A 230 10.59 9.98 2.80
N LEU A 231 11.52 10.59 3.53
CA LEU A 231 12.71 11.19 2.93
C LEU A 231 13.75 10.11 2.63
N VAL A 232 13.53 9.40 1.54
CA VAL A 232 14.47 8.40 0.99
C VAL A 232 14.68 8.68 -0.49
N PRO A 233 15.87 8.40 -1.06
CA PRO A 233 16.22 8.80 -2.44
C PRO A 233 15.16 8.42 -3.47
N ARG A 234 14.60 7.20 -3.39
CA ARG A 234 13.60 6.71 -4.34
C ARG A 234 12.29 7.51 -4.39
N LYS A 235 12.00 8.35 -3.38
CA LYS A 235 10.80 9.22 -3.36
C LYS A 235 11.00 10.52 -4.14
N GLY A 236 12.21 10.76 -4.65
CA GLY A 236 12.49 11.79 -5.64
C GLY A 236 12.45 13.24 -5.16
N ALA A 237 12.63 13.51 -3.85
CA ALA A 237 12.67 14.89 -3.35
C ALA A 237 13.75 15.73 -4.05
N ALA A 238 14.89 15.11 -4.38
CA ALA A 238 15.95 15.76 -5.15
C ALA A 238 15.49 16.17 -6.57
N VAL A 239 14.59 15.40 -7.20
CA VAL A 239 14.03 15.71 -8.53
C VAL A 239 13.13 16.95 -8.44
N SER A 240 12.26 17.04 -7.41
CA SER A 240 11.44 18.23 -7.18
C SER A 240 12.28 19.48 -6.91
N ILE A 241 13.35 19.34 -6.12
CA ILE A 241 14.30 20.44 -5.86
C ILE A 241 14.96 20.92 -7.16
N ALA A 242 15.42 19.98 -7.99
CA ALA A 242 16.08 20.29 -9.27
C ALA A 242 15.10 20.86 -10.33
N ALA A 243 13.80 20.62 -10.21
CA ALA A 243 12.78 21.20 -11.06
C ALA A 243 12.46 22.66 -10.71
N LEU A 244 12.58 23.03 -9.42
CA LEU A 244 12.12 24.31 -8.87
C LEU A 244 12.78 25.59 -9.46
N PRO A 245 14.06 25.60 -9.96
CA PRO A 245 14.62 26.74 -10.67
C PRO A 245 13.83 27.16 -11.92
N ARG A 246 13.13 26.22 -12.57
CA ARG A 246 12.28 26.46 -13.75
C ARG A 246 10.86 26.96 -13.39
N LEU A 247 10.56 27.07 -12.11
CA LEU A 247 9.26 27.44 -11.55
C LEU A 247 9.43 28.63 -10.58
N PRO A 248 9.71 29.85 -11.08
CA PRO A 248 10.11 30.98 -10.24
C PRO A 248 9.02 31.38 -9.22
N ASP A 249 7.74 31.22 -9.58
CA ASP A 249 6.59 31.64 -8.78
C ASP A 249 6.03 30.50 -7.92
N ALA A 250 6.81 29.43 -7.68
CA ALA A 250 6.39 28.28 -6.87
C ALA A 250 7.23 28.15 -5.59
N VAL A 251 6.56 27.65 -4.54
CA VAL A 251 7.15 27.19 -3.27
C VAL A 251 6.89 25.69 -3.16
N LEU A 252 7.91 24.95 -2.73
CA LEU A 252 7.83 23.50 -2.52
C LEU A 252 7.80 23.19 -1.02
N LEU A 253 6.74 22.53 -0.59
CA LEU A 253 6.59 21.98 0.74
C LEU A 253 6.86 20.46 0.68
N ILE A 254 7.88 20.00 1.39
CA ILE A 254 8.26 18.59 1.51
C ILE A 254 7.82 18.09 2.90
N VAL A 255 6.88 17.15 2.90
CA VAL A 255 6.22 16.62 4.10
C VAL A 255 6.62 15.17 4.32
N GLY A 256 7.11 14.87 5.51
CA GLY A 256 7.54 13.54 5.92
C GLY A 256 8.97 13.51 6.42
N GLY A 257 9.45 12.32 6.78
CA GLY A 257 10.73 12.16 7.44
C GLY A 257 10.61 12.17 8.96
N PRO A 258 11.62 12.66 9.71
CA PRO A 258 11.62 12.65 11.16
C PRO A 258 10.56 13.60 11.74
N PRO A 259 10.30 13.52 13.05
CA PRO A 259 9.46 14.51 13.73
C PRO A 259 9.93 15.95 13.47
N PRO A 260 9.02 16.95 13.47
CA PRO A 260 9.36 18.33 13.15
C PRO A 260 10.55 18.90 13.94
N ALA A 261 10.68 18.54 15.24
CA ALA A 261 11.76 18.98 16.10
C ALA A 261 13.16 18.41 15.71
N GLU A 262 13.21 17.37 14.88
CA GLU A 262 14.43 16.66 14.49
C GLU A 262 14.81 16.89 13.04
N VAL A 263 13.98 17.60 12.27
CA VAL A 263 14.16 17.82 10.81
C VAL A 263 15.56 18.35 10.48
N ASP A 264 16.05 19.34 11.23
CA ASP A 264 17.34 19.95 10.95
C ASP A 264 18.55 19.06 11.29
N ARG A 265 18.33 18.00 12.07
CA ARG A 265 19.36 17.03 12.45
C ARG A 265 19.42 15.85 11.51
N ASP A 266 18.38 15.62 10.71
CA ASP A 266 18.30 14.50 9.78
C ASP A 266 19.33 14.60 8.66
N PRO A 267 20.13 13.55 8.40
CA PRO A 267 21.18 13.58 7.36
C PRO A 267 20.62 13.80 5.95
N GLU A 268 19.47 13.21 5.62
CA GLU A 268 18.87 13.36 4.29
C GLU A 268 18.29 14.76 4.11
N VAL A 269 17.66 15.33 5.13
CA VAL A 269 17.21 16.74 5.08
C VAL A 269 18.38 17.67 4.86
N ARG A 270 19.51 17.46 5.57
CA ARG A 270 20.73 18.27 5.38
C ARG A 270 21.26 18.15 3.96
N ARG A 271 21.27 16.94 3.39
CA ARG A 271 21.67 16.70 2.00
C ARG A 271 20.76 17.43 1.02
N LEU A 272 19.44 17.32 1.20
CA LEU A 272 18.44 18.00 0.36
C LEU A 272 18.51 19.52 0.48
N LYS A 273 18.73 20.07 1.69
CA LYS A 273 18.98 21.51 1.88
C LYS A 273 20.25 22.00 1.18
N ALA A 274 21.30 21.17 1.14
CA ALA A 274 22.51 21.49 0.37
C ALA A 274 22.22 21.55 -1.13
N LEU A 275 21.48 20.59 -1.68
CA LEU A 275 21.02 20.62 -3.08
C LEU A 275 20.18 21.86 -3.38
N ALA A 276 19.27 22.24 -2.49
CA ALA A 276 18.46 23.44 -2.64
C ALA A 276 19.28 24.72 -2.70
N ARG A 277 20.34 24.83 -1.87
CA ARG A 277 21.29 25.97 -1.93
C ARG A 277 22.07 25.99 -3.23
N GLN A 278 22.57 24.82 -3.69
CA GLN A 278 23.29 24.71 -4.97
C GLN A 278 22.40 25.11 -6.17
N ALA A 279 21.10 24.75 -6.10
CA ALA A 279 20.13 25.13 -7.11
C ALA A 279 19.59 26.55 -6.99
N GLY A 280 20.00 27.34 -5.98
CA GLY A 280 19.55 28.72 -5.76
C GLY A 280 18.07 28.85 -5.36
N VAL A 281 17.50 27.82 -4.71
CA VAL A 281 16.04 27.75 -4.39
C VAL A 281 15.76 27.49 -2.90
N ALA A 282 16.77 27.64 -2.05
CA ALA A 282 16.66 27.31 -0.63
C ALA A 282 15.59 28.11 0.12
N ASP A 283 15.33 29.35 -0.28
CA ASP A 283 14.32 30.27 0.24
C ASP A 283 12.87 29.85 -0.15
N ARG A 284 12.74 28.96 -1.11
CA ARG A 284 11.45 28.51 -1.66
C ARG A 284 11.11 27.05 -1.31
N ILE A 285 11.83 26.45 -0.36
CA ILE A 285 11.60 25.08 0.08
C ILE A 285 11.42 25.03 1.59
N VAL A 286 10.37 24.34 2.01
CA VAL A 286 10.09 24.09 3.42
C VAL A 286 10.04 22.58 3.68
N PHE A 287 10.80 22.12 4.67
CA PHE A 287 10.74 20.75 5.19
C PHE A 287 9.95 20.77 6.49
N THR A 288 8.81 20.09 6.54
CA THR A 288 7.94 20.07 7.72
C THR A 288 8.29 18.98 8.72
N GLY A 289 8.99 17.93 8.27
CA GLY A 289 9.01 16.66 8.98
C GLY A 289 7.69 15.87 8.84
N GLY A 290 7.54 14.82 9.63
CA GLY A 290 6.31 14.03 9.68
C GLY A 290 5.17 14.84 10.29
N LEU A 291 4.03 14.89 9.59
CA LEU A 291 2.80 15.52 10.10
C LEU A 291 1.78 14.44 10.51
N PRO A 292 0.93 14.74 11.51
CA PRO A 292 -0.18 13.88 11.87
C PRO A 292 -1.14 13.64 10.69
N PRO A 293 -1.66 12.42 10.51
CA PRO A 293 -2.53 12.06 9.38
C PRO A 293 -3.76 12.96 9.22
N GLU A 294 -4.31 13.46 10.32
CA GLU A 294 -5.48 14.35 10.36
C GLU A 294 -5.19 15.74 9.77
N GLN A 295 -3.93 16.16 9.67
CA GLN A 295 -3.52 17.42 9.06
C GLN A 295 -3.38 17.30 7.53
N MET A 296 -3.20 16.09 7.02
CA MET A 296 -2.96 15.85 5.60
C MET A 296 -4.07 16.35 4.67
N PRO A 297 -5.38 16.16 4.98
CA PRO A 297 -6.43 16.67 4.11
C PRO A 297 -6.41 18.19 3.95
N ALA A 298 -6.17 18.93 5.04
CA ALA A 298 -6.08 20.40 4.99
C ALA A 298 -4.90 20.89 4.15
N LEU A 299 -3.77 20.17 4.25
CA LEU A 299 -2.57 20.47 3.47
C LEU A 299 -2.77 20.17 1.98
N LEU A 300 -3.31 19.02 1.65
CA LEU A 300 -3.54 18.63 0.25
C LEU A 300 -4.56 19.56 -0.44
N ARG A 301 -5.59 20.01 0.29
CA ARG A 301 -6.53 21.04 -0.21
C ARG A 301 -5.88 22.40 -0.42
N ALA A 302 -4.86 22.74 0.36
CA ALA A 302 -4.14 24.00 0.19
C ALA A 302 -3.22 23.99 -1.04
N ALA A 303 -2.77 22.84 -1.49
CA ALA A 303 -1.82 22.72 -2.60
C ALA A 303 -2.48 23.08 -3.95
N ASP A 304 -1.72 23.79 -4.79
CA ASP A 304 -2.09 23.93 -6.21
C ASP A 304 -1.83 22.65 -6.98
N LEU A 305 -0.72 21.95 -6.67
CA LEU A 305 -0.36 20.66 -7.24
C LEU A 305 0.34 19.79 -6.19
N VAL A 306 0.10 18.49 -6.26
CA VAL A 306 0.85 17.49 -5.50
C VAL A 306 1.85 16.79 -6.41
N LEU A 307 3.12 16.73 -5.97
CA LEU A 307 4.22 16.11 -6.72
C LEU A 307 4.52 14.71 -6.17
N CYS A 308 4.56 13.72 -7.05
CA CYS A 308 4.89 12.34 -6.72
C CYS A 308 6.03 11.82 -7.62
N PRO A 309 7.26 12.40 -7.55
CA PRO A 309 8.36 12.15 -8.48
C PRO A 309 9.20 10.91 -8.10
N ALA A 310 8.55 9.83 -7.67
CA ALA A 310 9.23 8.63 -7.23
C ALA A 310 9.97 7.92 -8.38
N ASP A 311 11.12 7.32 -8.09
CA ASP A 311 11.82 6.42 -9.01
C ASP A 311 11.07 5.09 -9.14
N TYR A 312 10.34 4.74 -8.10
CA TYR A 312 9.57 3.51 -7.96
C TYR A 312 8.52 3.67 -6.85
N GLU A 313 7.27 3.31 -7.15
CA GLU A 313 6.13 3.44 -6.23
C GLU A 313 5.18 2.24 -6.38
N PRO A 314 5.16 1.28 -5.43
CA PRO A 314 4.30 0.11 -5.53
C PRO A 314 2.80 0.44 -5.57
N PHE A 315 2.35 1.42 -4.77
CA PHE A 315 0.94 1.67 -4.54
C PHE A 315 0.42 2.98 -5.13
N GLY A 316 1.09 4.10 -4.82
CA GLY A 316 0.58 5.42 -5.17
C GLY A 316 -0.57 5.90 -4.27
N ILE A 317 -0.46 5.76 -2.94
CA ILE A 317 -1.47 6.26 -1.99
C ILE A 317 -1.56 7.79 -2.04
N VAL A 318 -0.43 8.49 -2.05
CA VAL A 318 -0.41 9.97 -2.06
C VAL A 318 -1.14 10.58 -3.26
N PRO A 319 -0.95 10.10 -4.50
CA PRO A 319 -1.80 10.51 -5.62
C PRO A 319 -3.30 10.34 -5.35
N LEU A 320 -3.71 9.21 -4.74
CA LEU A 320 -5.11 8.97 -4.40
C LEU A 320 -5.64 9.94 -3.34
N GLU A 321 -4.87 10.24 -2.31
CA GLU A 321 -5.22 11.22 -1.27
C GLU A 321 -5.38 12.62 -1.86
N ALA A 322 -4.44 13.05 -2.71
CA ALA A 322 -4.50 14.33 -3.41
C ALA A 322 -5.72 14.42 -4.33
N MET A 323 -5.91 13.44 -5.21
CA MET A 323 -7.08 13.36 -6.09
C MET A 323 -8.38 13.28 -5.31
N SER A 324 -8.38 12.62 -4.15
CA SER A 324 -9.54 12.57 -3.26
C SER A 324 -9.90 13.95 -2.71
N CYS A 325 -8.92 14.80 -2.43
CA CYS A 325 -9.12 16.21 -2.08
C CYS A 325 -9.47 17.12 -3.28
N GLY A 326 -9.50 16.58 -4.50
CA GLY A 326 -9.70 17.36 -5.71
C GLY A 326 -8.46 18.14 -6.17
N THR A 327 -7.30 17.82 -5.63
CA THR A 327 -6.01 18.45 -5.96
C THR A 327 -5.36 17.71 -7.11
N PRO A 328 -4.96 18.40 -8.20
CA PRO A 328 -4.31 17.77 -9.34
C PRO A 328 -2.90 17.28 -8.98
N VAL A 329 -2.46 16.21 -9.67
CA VAL A 329 -1.22 15.50 -9.38
C VAL A 329 -0.29 15.53 -10.59
N VAL A 330 1.02 15.74 -10.34
CA VAL A 330 2.07 15.41 -11.29
C VAL A 330 2.90 14.28 -10.70
N ALA A 331 2.90 13.12 -11.35
CA ALA A 331 3.55 11.91 -10.88
C ALA A 331 4.49 11.32 -11.92
N THR A 332 5.42 10.48 -11.50
CA THR A 332 6.24 9.72 -12.43
C THR A 332 5.49 8.49 -12.96
N ALA A 333 5.76 8.11 -14.21
CA ALA A 333 5.15 6.96 -14.88
C ALA A 333 5.77 5.63 -14.38
N VAL A 334 5.63 5.31 -13.08
CA VAL A 334 6.21 4.13 -12.44
C VAL A 334 5.20 3.40 -11.55
N GLY A 335 5.28 2.08 -11.51
CA GLY A 335 4.51 1.21 -10.62
C GLY A 335 3.02 1.58 -10.57
N GLY A 336 2.43 1.59 -9.38
CA GLY A 336 1.03 1.91 -9.15
C GLY A 336 0.60 3.32 -9.56
N GLN A 337 1.52 4.27 -9.75
CA GLN A 337 1.18 5.61 -10.24
C GLN A 337 0.62 5.57 -11.66
N ARG A 338 1.07 4.63 -12.51
CA ARG A 338 0.53 4.40 -13.86
C ARG A 338 -0.93 3.96 -13.85
N ASP A 339 -1.37 3.29 -12.79
CA ASP A 339 -2.74 2.83 -12.64
C ASP A 339 -3.62 3.87 -11.95
N THR A 340 -3.06 4.65 -11.02
CA THR A 340 -3.82 5.65 -10.27
C THR A 340 -4.07 6.92 -11.06
N VAL A 341 -3.04 7.45 -11.76
CA VAL A 341 -3.12 8.70 -12.54
C VAL A 341 -3.39 8.37 -14.01
N VAL A 342 -4.44 8.94 -14.57
CA VAL A 342 -4.76 8.90 -16.00
C VAL A 342 -4.31 10.21 -16.65
N ASP A 343 -3.23 10.17 -17.41
CA ASP A 343 -2.71 11.31 -18.16
C ASP A 343 -3.49 11.48 -19.47
N PRO A 344 -4.01 12.65 -19.80
CA PRO A 344 -3.92 13.92 -19.09
C PRO A 344 -5.14 14.23 -18.19
N ASP A 345 -6.05 13.31 -17.98
CA ASP A 345 -7.40 13.56 -17.47
C ASP A 345 -7.44 13.82 -15.96
N THR A 346 -6.68 13.04 -15.16
CA THR A 346 -6.70 13.14 -13.69
C THR A 346 -5.40 13.71 -13.11
N GLY A 347 -4.43 14.01 -13.95
CA GLY A 347 -3.10 14.51 -13.60
C GLY A 347 -2.14 14.37 -14.77
N ARG A 348 -0.85 14.49 -14.50
CA ARG A 348 0.21 14.29 -15.49
C ARG A 348 1.17 13.20 -15.05
N LEU A 349 1.61 12.39 -16.00
CA LEU A 349 2.67 11.40 -15.83
C LEU A 349 3.93 11.85 -16.58
N VAL A 350 5.07 11.85 -15.88
CA VAL A 350 6.37 12.23 -16.43
C VAL A 350 7.38 11.08 -16.29
N PRO A 351 8.46 11.05 -17.06
CA PRO A 351 9.55 10.10 -16.86
C PRO A 351 10.16 10.23 -15.45
N PRO A 352 10.59 9.13 -14.80
CA PRO A 352 11.32 9.22 -13.54
C PRO A 352 12.70 9.87 -13.73
N ARG A 353 13.20 10.54 -12.71
CA ARG A 353 14.52 11.22 -12.69
C ARG A 353 14.68 12.33 -13.72
N ASP A 354 13.58 12.88 -14.21
CA ASP A 354 13.59 13.99 -15.17
C ASP A 354 12.99 15.27 -14.56
N PRO A 355 13.83 16.14 -13.97
CA PRO A 355 13.37 17.40 -13.38
C PRO A 355 12.88 18.41 -14.43
N ALA A 356 13.33 18.29 -15.69
CA ALA A 356 12.85 19.16 -16.76
C ALA A 356 11.42 18.82 -17.16
N ALA A 357 11.14 17.53 -17.41
CA ALA A 357 9.78 17.07 -17.70
C ALA A 357 8.82 17.32 -16.51
N LEU A 358 9.30 17.16 -15.26
CA LEU A 358 8.52 17.52 -14.08
C LEU A 358 8.16 19.00 -14.06
N ALA A 359 9.13 19.88 -14.28
CA ALA A 359 8.90 21.32 -14.30
C ALA A 359 7.95 21.76 -15.42
N GLU A 360 8.10 21.18 -16.62
CA GLU A 360 7.21 21.45 -17.76
C GLU A 360 5.76 21.04 -17.47
N ALA A 361 5.55 19.85 -16.92
CA ALA A 361 4.21 19.36 -16.55
C ALA A 361 3.57 20.23 -15.46
N VAL A 362 4.35 20.65 -14.45
CA VAL A 362 3.91 21.58 -13.40
C VAL A 362 3.54 22.94 -13.99
N ALA A 363 4.42 23.55 -14.78
CA ALA A 363 4.16 24.85 -15.41
C ALA A 363 2.92 24.79 -16.32
N GLY A 364 2.75 23.70 -17.09
CA GLY A 364 1.61 23.51 -17.96
C GLY A 364 0.26 23.46 -17.22
N LEU A 365 0.23 22.94 -15.97
CA LEU A 365 -0.98 22.97 -15.15
C LEU A 365 -1.15 24.32 -14.42
N LEU A 366 -0.08 24.92 -13.90
CA LEU A 366 -0.16 26.21 -13.23
C LEU A 366 -0.61 27.34 -14.18
N ASN A 367 -0.17 27.31 -15.45
CA ASN A 367 -0.55 28.27 -16.48
C ASN A 367 -1.96 28.02 -17.07
N ALA A 368 -2.61 26.91 -16.71
CA ALA A 368 -3.94 26.55 -17.18
C ALA A 368 -4.85 26.15 -16.00
N PRO A 369 -5.25 27.11 -15.14
CA PRO A 369 -5.97 26.82 -13.88
C PRO A 369 -7.29 26.09 -14.09
N GLU A 370 -8.02 26.36 -15.19
CA GLU A 370 -9.26 25.63 -15.51
C GLU A 370 -8.98 24.14 -15.80
N ARG A 371 -7.88 23.85 -16.51
CA ARG A 371 -7.44 22.48 -16.77
C ARG A 371 -6.99 21.79 -15.49
N ALA A 372 -6.23 22.46 -14.64
CA ALA A 372 -5.81 21.94 -13.33
C ALA A 372 -7.05 21.61 -12.48
N ALA A 373 -8.03 22.51 -12.40
CA ALA A 373 -9.28 22.27 -11.69
C ALA A 373 -10.09 21.11 -12.30
N ALA A 374 -10.11 20.97 -13.63
CA ALA A 374 -10.76 19.84 -14.32
C ALA A 374 -10.09 18.51 -13.98
N CYS A 375 -8.74 18.45 -13.96
CA CYS A 375 -7.97 17.28 -13.52
C CYS A 375 -8.30 16.92 -12.07
N GLY A 376 -8.34 17.88 -11.15
CA GLY A 376 -8.70 17.66 -9.75
C GLY A 376 -10.10 17.04 -9.61
N ARG A 377 -11.11 17.60 -10.31
CA ARG A 377 -12.48 17.06 -10.31
C ARG A 377 -12.55 15.64 -10.93
N ALA A 378 -11.82 15.39 -12.00
CA ALA A 378 -11.75 14.06 -12.62
C ALA A 378 -11.04 13.05 -11.70
N GLY A 379 -9.96 13.47 -11.05
CA GLY A 379 -9.26 12.67 -10.04
C GLY A 379 -10.20 12.27 -8.89
N ARG A 380 -10.98 13.20 -8.35
CA ARG A 380 -11.95 12.91 -7.30
C ARG A 380 -13.01 11.89 -7.77
N ARG A 381 -13.60 12.06 -8.97
CA ARG A 381 -14.55 11.09 -9.52
C ARG A 381 -13.92 9.70 -9.64
N ARG A 382 -12.68 9.61 -10.14
CA ARG A 382 -11.95 8.34 -10.26
C ARG A 382 -11.75 7.67 -8.91
N VAL A 383 -11.35 8.43 -7.88
CA VAL A 383 -11.20 7.90 -6.52
C VAL A 383 -12.52 7.31 -6.01
N LEU A 384 -13.62 8.06 -6.10
CA LEU A 384 -14.93 7.60 -5.65
C LEU A 384 -15.41 6.34 -6.37
N SER A 385 -15.08 6.20 -7.66
CA SER A 385 -15.53 5.05 -8.46
C SER A 385 -14.66 3.81 -8.33
N HIS A 386 -13.36 3.92 -7.87
CA HIS A 386 -12.43 2.78 -7.95
C HIS A 386 -11.62 2.52 -6.68
N TYR A 387 -11.40 3.53 -5.81
CA TYR A 387 -10.38 3.45 -4.77
C TYR A 387 -10.89 3.65 -3.34
N GLY A 388 -12.21 3.72 -3.12
CA GLY A 388 -12.79 3.70 -1.77
C GLY A 388 -12.56 2.35 -1.10
N TRP A 389 -12.29 2.34 0.20
CA TRP A 389 -12.03 1.11 0.96
C TRP A 389 -13.18 0.10 0.90
N ASP A 390 -14.42 0.53 0.74
CA ASP A 390 -15.58 -0.32 0.51
C ASP A 390 -15.43 -1.18 -0.76
N ARG A 391 -14.94 -0.58 -1.85
CA ARG A 391 -14.69 -1.26 -3.12
C ARG A 391 -13.48 -2.18 -3.05
N ILE A 392 -12.41 -1.73 -2.39
CA ILE A 392 -11.21 -2.55 -2.17
C ILE A 392 -11.56 -3.79 -1.35
N ALA A 393 -12.32 -3.62 -0.27
CA ALA A 393 -12.79 -4.76 0.54
C ALA A 393 -13.70 -5.70 -0.26
N ALA A 394 -14.61 -5.17 -1.09
CA ALA A 394 -15.47 -5.97 -1.94
C ALA A 394 -14.68 -6.80 -2.97
N ALA A 395 -13.68 -6.19 -3.62
CA ALA A 395 -12.81 -6.89 -4.57
C ALA A 395 -11.94 -7.95 -3.87
N THR A 396 -11.42 -7.63 -2.67
CA THR A 396 -10.65 -8.59 -1.85
C THR A 396 -11.51 -9.75 -1.40
N GLU A 397 -12.73 -9.49 -0.92
CA GLU A 397 -13.69 -10.54 -0.56
C GLU A 397 -14.02 -11.45 -1.75
N SER A 398 -14.23 -10.88 -2.95
CA SER A 398 -14.44 -11.67 -4.16
C SER A 398 -13.27 -12.63 -4.41
N ALA A 399 -12.03 -12.13 -4.32
CA ALA A 399 -10.85 -12.96 -4.48
C ALA A 399 -10.76 -14.09 -3.42
N TYR A 400 -11.15 -13.84 -2.18
CA TYR A 400 -11.22 -14.87 -1.14
C TYR A 400 -12.28 -15.94 -1.47
N ARG A 401 -13.45 -15.52 -1.91
CA ARG A 401 -14.54 -16.46 -2.28
C ARG A 401 -14.17 -17.33 -3.47
N ASP A 402 -13.45 -16.78 -4.45
CA ASP A 402 -12.95 -17.57 -5.60
C ASP A 402 -11.97 -18.65 -5.14
N VAL A 403 -11.07 -18.33 -4.20
CA VAL A 403 -10.12 -19.28 -3.62
C VAL A 403 -10.84 -20.39 -2.84
N LEU A 404 -11.83 -20.03 -2.05
CA LEU A 404 -12.62 -20.99 -1.27
C LEU A 404 -13.45 -21.92 -2.18
N ALA A 405 -14.07 -21.36 -3.23
CA ALA A 405 -14.85 -22.14 -4.20
C ALA A 405 -13.99 -23.15 -4.99
N ALA A 406 -12.79 -22.72 -5.42
CA ALA A 406 -11.84 -23.60 -6.11
C ALA A 406 -11.40 -24.78 -5.23
N GLY A 407 -11.24 -24.56 -3.92
CA GLY A 407 -10.92 -25.61 -2.96
C GLY A 407 -12.02 -26.66 -2.79
N LEU A 408 -13.26 -26.26 -2.82
CA LEU A 408 -14.40 -27.15 -2.74
C LEU A 408 -14.55 -28.03 -4.00
N ALA A 409 -14.19 -27.50 -5.17
CA ALA A 409 -14.23 -28.24 -6.43
C ALA A 409 -13.20 -29.38 -6.50
N VAL A 410 -12.01 -29.17 -5.91
CA VAL A 410 -10.96 -30.20 -5.85
C VAL A 410 -11.25 -31.27 -4.81
N ALA A 411 -12.00 -30.95 -3.77
CA ALA A 411 -12.36 -31.89 -2.69
C ALA A 411 -13.54 -32.81 -3.00
N ARG A 412 -14.27 -32.63 -4.13
CA ARG A 412 -15.33 -33.53 -4.57
C ARG A 412 -14.74 -34.59 -5.50
N PRO A 413 -14.67 -35.88 -5.08
CA PRO A 413 -14.43 -36.98 -6.03
C PRO A 413 -15.54 -37.01 -7.07
N PRO A 414 -15.26 -37.43 -8.33
CA PRO A 414 -16.31 -37.59 -9.32
C PRO A 414 -17.34 -38.58 -8.81
N CYS A 415 -18.61 -38.19 -8.84
CA CYS A 415 -19.73 -39.03 -8.50
C CYS A 415 -19.66 -40.28 -9.40
N PRO A 416 -19.63 -41.53 -8.85
CA PRO A 416 -19.61 -42.71 -9.68
C PRO A 416 -20.91 -42.74 -10.49
N THR A 417 -20.79 -42.70 -11.80
CA THR A 417 -21.90 -42.96 -12.72
C THR A 417 -22.38 -44.41 -12.49
N VAL A 418 -23.51 -44.53 -11.84
CA VAL A 418 -24.22 -45.83 -11.77
C VAL A 418 -24.68 -46.15 -13.19
N SER A 419 -23.95 -47.03 -13.85
CA SER A 419 -24.40 -47.63 -15.10
C SER A 419 -25.55 -48.58 -14.75
N MET A 420 -26.78 -48.18 -15.09
CA MET A 420 -27.91 -49.09 -15.09
C MET A 420 -27.69 -50.10 -16.24
N GLY A 421 -27.20 -51.29 -15.87
CA GLY A 421 -27.11 -52.41 -16.76
C GLY A 421 -28.52 -52.79 -17.21
N ALA A 422 -28.77 -52.70 -18.52
CA ALA A 422 -29.90 -53.38 -19.15
C ALA A 422 -29.63 -54.90 -19.10
N HIS A 423 -30.47 -55.66 -18.42
CA HIS A 423 -30.54 -57.08 -18.57
C HIS A 423 -31.56 -57.42 -19.64
N PRO A 424 -31.33 -58.54 -20.39
CA PRO A 424 -32.05 -58.93 -21.61
C PRO A 424 -33.48 -59.37 -21.38
#